data_7e335440b3bfc55a004e8145de65c0df
#
_entry.id   7e335440b3bfc55a004e8145de65c0df
#
_cell.length_a   1.000
_cell.length_b   1.000
_cell.length_c   1.000
_cell.angle_alpha   90.00
_cell.angle_beta   90.00
_cell.angle_gamma   90.00
#
_symmetry.space_group_name_H-M   'P 1'
#
loop_
_entity.id
_entity.type
_entity.pdbx_description
1 polymer ?
#
loop_
_entity_poly.entity_id
_entity_poly.type
_entity_poly.pdbx_seq_one_letter_code
_entity_poly.pdbx_strand_id
1 'polypeptide(L)'
;MFRKKVSSSELLDDAIEENSKLKEAMHKQEKQLKELQSFIDFLNSQVCDGRQICGIKKIQYRGSDTYVGYILAHKYEIEPQTTYTYDILGYLSINPQSPIYRAELKWQLSRRETDIVKKLEISKHYVCDKDLYNLGIGTAGINIIKELARQLNCSEIYGHRRPLDGTDAELVKFYDKTGFEQPEDSDMIRYKL
;
A
#
# COMPACT_ATOMS: atom_id res chain seq x y z
N MET A 1 -9.91 -38.70 44.09
CA MET A 1 -9.94 -37.97 42.81
C MET A 1 -9.86 -38.98 41.69
N PHE A 2 -10.99 -39.37 41.05
CA PHE A 2 -11.02 -40.38 40.00
C PHE A 2 -10.60 -39.76 38.68
N ARG A 3 -9.44 -40.14 38.11
CA ARG A 3 -9.10 -39.85 36.72
C ARG A 3 -10.04 -40.64 35.80
N LYS A 4 -10.89 -39.93 35.05
CA LYS A 4 -11.70 -40.54 33.99
C LYS A 4 -10.75 -41.24 33.01
N LYS A 5 -10.83 -42.55 32.85
CA LYS A 5 -10.10 -43.28 31.81
C LYS A 5 -10.78 -42.93 30.48
N VAL A 6 -10.10 -42.17 29.64
CA VAL A 6 -10.53 -41.91 28.25
C VAL A 6 -10.45 -43.25 27.51
N SER A 7 -11.46 -43.61 26.77
CA SER A 7 -11.46 -44.87 26.01
C SER A 7 -10.56 -44.73 24.77
N SER A 8 -9.97 -45.84 24.30
CA SER A 8 -9.17 -45.84 23.07
C SER A 8 -9.96 -45.41 21.84
N SER A 9 -11.30 -45.62 21.86
CA SER A 9 -12.20 -45.14 20.80
C SER A 9 -12.32 -43.62 20.79
N GLU A 10 -12.49 -42.98 21.97
CA GLU A 10 -12.57 -41.51 22.07
C GLU A 10 -11.26 -40.85 21.58
N LEU A 11 -10.09 -41.41 21.90
CA LEU A 11 -8.79 -40.90 21.42
C LEU A 11 -8.64 -41.04 19.90
N LEU A 12 -9.19 -42.10 19.30
CA LEU A 12 -9.15 -42.32 17.86
C LEU A 12 -10.07 -41.32 17.13
N ASP A 13 -11.29 -41.11 17.65
CA ASP A 13 -12.25 -40.18 17.09
C ASP A 13 -11.72 -38.75 17.14
N ASP A 14 -11.11 -38.31 18.27
CA ASP A 14 -10.46 -37.03 18.40
C ASP A 14 -9.31 -36.86 17.40
N ALA A 15 -8.48 -37.90 17.21
CA ALA A 15 -7.36 -37.83 16.24
C ALA A 15 -7.85 -37.79 14.79
N ILE A 16 -8.97 -38.43 14.45
CA ILE A 16 -9.58 -38.36 13.12
C ILE A 16 -10.11 -36.94 12.86
N GLU A 17 -10.80 -36.35 13.84
CA GLU A 17 -11.33 -34.98 13.73
C GLU A 17 -10.19 -33.94 13.58
N GLU A 18 -9.13 -34.05 14.37
CA GLU A 18 -7.98 -33.17 14.29
C GLU A 18 -7.28 -33.30 12.93
N ASN A 19 -7.12 -34.52 12.40
CA ASN A 19 -6.53 -34.75 11.09
C ASN A 19 -7.38 -34.15 9.95
N SER A 20 -8.73 -34.22 10.09
CA SER A 20 -9.64 -33.56 9.15
C SER A 20 -9.47 -32.04 9.14
N LYS A 21 -9.43 -31.42 10.33
CA LYS A 21 -9.20 -29.97 10.49
C LYS A 21 -7.85 -29.54 9.92
N LEU A 22 -6.81 -30.33 10.13
CA LEU A 22 -5.48 -30.07 9.55
C LEU A 22 -5.50 -30.13 8.03
N LYS A 23 -6.16 -31.12 7.43
CA LYS A 23 -6.30 -31.23 5.97
C LYS A 23 -7.04 -30.03 5.36
N GLU A 24 -8.12 -29.58 6.00
CA GLU A 24 -8.85 -28.40 5.55
C GLU A 24 -7.99 -27.12 5.64
N ALA A 25 -7.23 -26.96 6.74
CA ALA A 25 -6.32 -25.84 6.91
C ALA A 25 -5.20 -25.85 5.85
N MET A 26 -4.61 -27.01 5.56
CA MET A 26 -3.61 -27.16 4.51
C MET A 26 -4.17 -26.81 3.14
N HIS A 27 -5.35 -27.32 2.78
CA HIS A 27 -5.98 -27.01 1.49
C HIS A 27 -6.27 -25.50 1.33
N LYS A 28 -6.72 -24.85 2.42
CA LYS A 28 -6.91 -23.39 2.43
C LYS A 28 -5.61 -22.63 2.20
N GLN A 29 -4.52 -23.06 2.84
CA GLN A 29 -3.20 -22.45 2.65
C GLN A 29 -2.67 -22.63 1.24
N GLU A 30 -2.81 -23.83 0.66
CA GLU A 30 -2.40 -24.11 -0.72
C GLU A 30 -3.16 -23.23 -1.72
N LYS A 31 -4.47 -23.03 -1.51
CA LYS A 31 -5.27 -22.12 -2.33
C LYS A 31 -4.77 -20.68 -2.23
N GLN A 32 -4.51 -20.19 -1.01
CA GLN A 32 -3.99 -18.85 -0.78
C GLN A 32 -2.62 -18.64 -1.43
N LEU A 33 -1.74 -19.63 -1.38
CA LEU A 33 -0.44 -19.58 -2.03
C LEU A 33 -0.56 -19.48 -3.56
N LYS A 34 -1.45 -20.25 -4.17
CA LYS A 34 -1.71 -20.18 -5.62
C LYS A 34 -2.26 -18.81 -6.04
N GLU A 35 -3.20 -18.26 -5.26
CA GLU A 35 -3.75 -16.92 -5.51
C GLU A 35 -2.66 -15.84 -5.40
N LEU A 36 -1.81 -15.91 -4.38
CA LEU A 36 -0.70 -14.97 -4.21
C LEU A 36 0.33 -15.11 -5.34
N GLN A 37 0.67 -16.33 -5.75
CA GLN A 37 1.61 -16.55 -6.86
C GLN A 37 1.05 -15.96 -8.16
N SER A 38 -0.21 -16.23 -8.49
CA SER A 38 -0.87 -15.68 -9.68
C SER A 38 -0.88 -14.15 -9.66
N PHE A 39 -1.04 -13.55 -8.46
CA PHE A 39 -1.00 -12.10 -8.30
C PHE A 39 0.42 -11.54 -8.48
N ILE A 40 1.44 -12.22 -7.97
CA ILE A 40 2.84 -11.84 -8.18
C ILE A 40 3.19 -11.92 -9.68
N ASP A 41 2.74 -12.96 -10.38
CA ASP A 41 2.94 -13.11 -11.82
C ASP A 41 2.27 -11.98 -12.61
N PHE A 42 1.04 -11.57 -12.20
CA PHE A 42 0.39 -10.38 -12.73
C PHE A 42 1.23 -9.11 -12.48
N LEU A 43 1.68 -8.86 -11.24
CA LEU A 43 2.49 -7.68 -10.94
C LEU A 43 3.79 -7.68 -11.76
N ASN A 44 4.45 -8.82 -11.91
CA ASN A 44 5.65 -8.97 -12.73
C ASN A 44 5.36 -8.66 -14.21
N SER A 45 4.19 -9.03 -14.74
CA SER A 45 3.77 -8.68 -16.11
C SER A 45 3.58 -7.17 -16.32
N GLN A 46 3.36 -6.42 -15.24
CA GLN A 46 3.25 -4.96 -15.30
C GLN A 46 4.62 -4.26 -15.18
N VAL A 47 5.68 -5.01 -14.85
CA VAL A 47 7.06 -4.49 -14.75
C VAL A 47 7.67 -4.42 -16.14
N CYS A 48 7.49 -3.29 -16.80
CA CYS A 48 8.11 -2.96 -18.08
C CYS A 48 8.45 -1.46 -18.09
N ASP A 49 9.37 -1.04 -18.95
CA ASP A 49 9.65 0.38 -19.26
C ASP A 49 9.81 1.29 -18.05
N GLY A 50 10.66 0.90 -17.09
CA GLY A 50 10.95 1.70 -15.89
C GLY A 50 9.91 1.56 -14.77
N ARG A 51 9.03 0.57 -14.84
CA ARG A 51 8.13 0.20 -13.74
C ARG A 51 8.79 -0.82 -12.82
N GLN A 52 8.50 -0.76 -11.54
CA GLN A 52 8.98 -1.73 -10.56
C GLN A 52 7.94 -1.99 -9.46
N ILE A 53 7.92 -3.21 -8.94
CA ILE A 53 7.13 -3.52 -7.74
C ILE A 53 7.80 -2.85 -6.54
N CYS A 54 7.06 -2.02 -5.80
CA CYS A 54 7.56 -1.29 -4.64
C CYS A 54 6.94 -1.74 -3.31
N GLY A 55 5.99 -2.66 -3.33
CA GLY A 55 5.44 -3.26 -2.12
C GLY A 55 4.24 -4.16 -2.36
N ILE A 56 4.01 -5.06 -1.42
CA ILE A 56 2.79 -5.87 -1.33
C ILE A 56 2.29 -5.77 0.09
N LYS A 57 0.99 -5.51 0.27
CA LYS A 57 0.32 -5.44 1.55
C LYS A 57 -0.84 -6.41 1.63
N LYS A 58 -0.90 -7.19 2.71
CA LYS A 58 -2.07 -8.01 3.05
C LYS A 58 -3.12 -7.13 3.74
N ILE A 59 -4.36 -7.26 3.34
CA ILE A 59 -5.53 -6.60 3.92
C ILE A 59 -6.65 -7.61 4.19
N GLN A 60 -7.60 -7.24 5.06
CA GLN A 60 -8.86 -7.97 5.21
C GLN A 60 -9.92 -7.26 4.35
N TYR A 61 -10.42 -7.93 3.33
CA TYR A 61 -11.46 -7.40 2.48
C TYR A 61 -12.62 -8.38 2.36
N ARG A 62 -13.83 -7.94 2.74
CA ARG A 62 -15.06 -8.77 2.76
C ARG A 62 -14.86 -10.09 3.53
N GLY A 63 -14.16 -10.03 4.67
CA GLY A 63 -13.91 -11.20 5.53
C GLY A 63 -12.85 -12.18 5.03
N SER A 64 -12.16 -11.86 3.93
CA SER A 64 -11.11 -12.71 3.36
C SER A 64 -9.77 -11.99 3.34
N ASP A 65 -8.69 -12.76 3.48
CA ASP A 65 -7.33 -12.30 3.25
C ASP A 65 -7.15 -11.95 1.77
N THR A 66 -6.72 -10.74 1.49
CA THR A 66 -6.53 -10.21 0.13
C THR A 66 -5.23 -9.41 0.08
N TYR A 67 -4.63 -9.26 -1.07
CA TYR A 67 -3.36 -8.56 -1.22
C TYR A 67 -3.53 -7.32 -2.11
N VAL A 68 -2.78 -6.26 -1.76
CA VAL A 68 -2.62 -5.07 -2.59
C VAL A 68 -1.16 -4.97 -2.98
N GLY A 69 -0.87 -5.01 -4.28
CA GLY A 69 0.47 -4.82 -4.84
C GLY A 69 0.63 -3.41 -5.39
N TYR A 70 1.76 -2.78 -5.10
CA TYR A 70 2.06 -1.42 -5.53
C TYR A 70 3.18 -1.43 -6.57
N ILE A 71 2.95 -0.71 -7.66
CA ILE A 71 3.90 -0.52 -8.75
C ILE A 71 4.28 0.95 -8.82
N LEU A 72 5.57 1.23 -8.81
CA LEU A 72 6.15 2.53 -9.10
C LEU A 72 6.44 2.61 -10.61
N ALA A 73 5.91 3.62 -11.27
CA ALA A 73 6.19 3.93 -12.66
C ALA A 73 6.92 5.28 -12.74
N HIS A 74 7.99 5.32 -13.52
CA HIS A 74 8.71 6.56 -13.84
C HIS A 74 8.11 7.14 -15.12
N LYS A 75 7.81 8.42 -15.11
CA LYS A 75 7.49 9.18 -16.31
C LYS A 75 8.56 10.23 -16.51
N TYR A 76 9.20 10.22 -17.66
CA TYR A 76 10.12 11.27 -18.06
C TYR A 76 9.32 12.32 -18.85
N GLU A 77 9.18 13.52 -18.30
CA GLU A 77 8.74 14.66 -19.06
C GLU A 77 9.99 15.47 -19.46
N ILE A 78 10.22 15.56 -20.77
CA ILE A 78 11.31 16.37 -21.34
C ILE A 78 10.77 17.79 -21.47
N GLU A 79 10.83 18.53 -20.37
CA GLU A 79 10.69 19.98 -20.39
C GLU A 79 12.00 20.64 -19.96
N PRO A 80 12.27 21.92 -20.33
CA PRO A 80 13.54 22.58 -20.05
C PRO A 80 13.87 22.76 -18.56
N GLN A 81 12.93 22.49 -17.68
CA GLN A 81 13.15 22.34 -16.23
C GLN A 81 12.98 20.86 -15.87
N THR A 82 14.04 20.21 -15.44
CA THR A 82 14.13 18.78 -15.14
C THR A 82 13.15 18.39 -14.04
N THR A 83 11.88 18.15 -14.39
CA THR A 83 10.85 17.66 -13.50
C THR A 83 10.67 16.16 -13.75
N TYR A 84 11.00 15.32 -12.78
CA TYR A 84 10.71 13.89 -12.85
C TYR A 84 9.38 13.63 -12.19
N THR A 85 8.50 12.92 -12.88
CA THR A 85 7.21 12.49 -12.34
C THR A 85 7.22 11.00 -12.08
N TYR A 86 6.52 10.61 -11.02
CA TYR A 86 6.36 9.21 -10.60
C TYR A 86 4.90 8.94 -10.35
N ASP A 87 4.41 7.80 -10.82
CA ASP A 87 3.09 7.28 -10.46
C ASP A 87 3.26 6.06 -9.56
N ILE A 88 2.51 5.98 -8.48
CA ILE A 88 2.35 4.75 -7.69
C ILE A 88 0.94 4.24 -7.91
N LEU A 89 0.83 3.02 -8.45
CA LEU A 89 -0.43 2.35 -8.74
C LEU A 89 -0.57 1.14 -7.83
N GLY A 90 -1.69 1.02 -7.13
CA GLY A 90 -2.01 -0.14 -6.29
C GLY A 90 -3.07 -1.01 -6.96
N TYR A 91 -2.86 -2.33 -6.98
CA TYR A 91 -3.74 -3.32 -7.58
C TYR A 91 -4.22 -4.32 -6.54
N LEU A 92 -5.48 -4.71 -6.61
CA LEU A 92 -6.09 -5.70 -5.71
C LEU A 92 -5.96 -7.11 -6.31
N SER A 93 -5.53 -8.09 -5.53
CA SER A 93 -5.27 -9.47 -6.04
C SER A 93 -6.52 -10.16 -6.59
N ILE A 94 -7.70 -9.86 -6.07
CA ILE A 94 -8.96 -10.46 -6.54
C ILE A 94 -9.50 -9.85 -7.83
N ASN A 95 -9.03 -8.63 -8.21
CA ASN A 95 -9.38 -7.97 -9.46
C ASN A 95 -8.24 -7.02 -9.88
N PRO A 96 -7.15 -7.55 -10.44
CA PRO A 96 -5.96 -6.77 -10.73
C PRO A 96 -6.04 -5.94 -12.03
N GLN A 97 -7.16 -5.94 -12.75
CA GLN A 97 -7.27 -5.28 -14.06
C GLN A 97 -7.26 -3.75 -13.99
N SER A 98 -7.68 -3.18 -12.85
CA SER A 98 -7.73 -1.73 -12.66
C SER A 98 -7.05 -1.33 -11.34
N PRO A 99 -6.27 -0.24 -11.31
CA PRO A 99 -5.68 0.23 -10.09
C PRO A 99 -6.75 0.75 -9.12
N ILE A 100 -6.67 0.33 -7.88
CA ILE A 100 -7.53 0.76 -6.77
C ILE A 100 -6.93 1.88 -5.95
N TYR A 101 -5.65 2.16 -6.13
CA TYR A 101 -4.89 3.22 -5.49
C TYR A 101 -4.04 3.96 -6.51
N ARG A 102 -3.95 5.28 -6.37
CA ARG A 102 -3.09 6.11 -7.21
C ARG A 102 -2.46 7.24 -6.40
N ALA A 103 -1.16 7.43 -6.61
CA ALA A 103 -0.46 8.64 -6.22
C ALA A 103 0.35 9.16 -7.40
N GLU A 104 0.26 10.46 -7.67
CA GLU A 104 1.08 11.18 -8.63
C GLU A 104 2.05 12.07 -7.87
N LEU A 105 3.34 11.93 -8.16
CA LEU A 105 4.42 12.61 -7.47
C LEU A 105 5.26 13.41 -8.45
N LYS A 106 5.75 14.57 -8.00
CA LYS A 106 6.72 15.37 -8.76
C LYS A 106 7.98 15.57 -7.93
N TRP A 107 9.10 15.14 -8.47
CA TRP A 107 10.39 15.42 -7.87
C TRP A 107 10.91 16.75 -8.38
N GLN A 108 11.30 17.62 -7.48
CA GLN A 108 11.72 18.98 -7.79
C GLN A 108 13.11 19.26 -7.21
N LEU A 109 13.93 19.91 -8.05
CA LEU A 109 15.19 20.49 -7.64
C LEU A 109 14.99 22.01 -7.51
N SER A 110 15.20 22.55 -6.33
CA SER A 110 15.29 23.99 -6.14
C SER A 110 16.71 24.39 -5.73
N ARG A 111 17.25 25.38 -6.39
CA ARG A 111 18.55 25.95 -6.05
C ARG A 111 18.31 27.14 -5.12
N ARG A 112 18.81 27.08 -3.90
CA ARG A 112 18.84 28.20 -2.96
C ARG A 112 20.29 28.56 -2.72
N GLU A 113 20.71 29.74 -3.23
CA GLU A 113 22.08 30.26 -3.10
C GLU A 113 23.19 29.22 -3.38
N THR A 114 23.68 28.55 -2.34
CA THR A 114 24.72 27.50 -2.41
C THR A 114 24.20 26.10 -2.35
N ASP A 115 22.91 25.87 -1.95
CA ASP A 115 22.36 24.56 -1.66
C ASP A 115 21.36 24.07 -2.71
N ILE A 116 21.48 22.81 -3.09
CA ILE A 116 20.51 22.11 -3.91
C ILE A 116 19.50 21.41 -2.97
N VAL A 117 18.28 21.94 -2.93
CA VAL A 117 17.20 21.33 -2.14
C VAL A 117 16.37 20.43 -3.04
N LYS A 118 16.28 19.15 -2.66
CA LYS A 118 15.45 18.15 -3.33
C LYS A 118 14.16 17.97 -2.56
N LYS A 119 13.05 18.06 -3.25
CA LYS A 119 11.70 17.89 -2.65
C LYS A 119 10.86 16.95 -3.47
N LEU A 120 9.92 16.26 -2.81
CA LEU A 120 8.92 15.43 -3.45
C LEU A 120 7.53 16.02 -3.20
N GLU A 121 6.85 16.43 -4.25
CA GLU A 121 5.48 16.91 -4.21
C GLU A 121 4.50 15.74 -4.40
N ILE A 122 3.50 15.63 -3.54
CA ILE A 122 2.33 14.79 -3.74
C ILE A 122 1.29 15.62 -4.49
N SER A 123 1.17 15.40 -5.80
CA SER A 123 0.19 16.12 -6.64
C SER A 123 -1.20 15.51 -6.54
N LYS A 124 -1.27 14.16 -6.39
CA LYS A 124 -2.50 13.39 -6.15
C LYS A 124 -2.21 12.19 -5.25
N HIS A 125 -3.18 11.85 -4.42
CA HIS A 125 -3.13 10.69 -3.55
C HIS A 125 -4.55 10.27 -3.17
N TYR A 126 -4.99 9.10 -3.64
CA TYR A 126 -6.34 8.60 -3.34
C TYR A 126 -6.49 7.08 -3.50
N VAL A 127 -7.51 6.55 -2.84
CA VAL A 127 -8.05 5.20 -3.05
C VAL A 127 -9.29 5.34 -3.92
N CYS A 128 -9.40 4.55 -4.98
CA CYS A 128 -10.43 4.73 -6.02
C CYS A 128 -11.83 4.26 -5.60
N ASP A 129 -11.92 3.37 -4.60
CA ASP A 129 -13.18 2.74 -4.17
C ASP A 129 -13.40 2.97 -2.67
N LYS A 130 -14.60 3.47 -2.30
CA LYS A 130 -14.99 3.75 -0.91
C LYS A 130 -15.05 2.49 -0.04
N ASP A 131 -15.41 1.35 -0.61
CA ASP A 131 -15.42 0.04 0.09
C ASP A 131 -14.02 -0.38 0.57
N LEU A 132 -12.98 0.24 0.01
CA LEU A 132 -11.57 -0.01 0.35
C LEU A 132 -10.99 1.00 1.34
N TYR A 133 -11.77 1.98 1.78
CA TYR A 133 -11.33 2.96 2.78
C TYR A 133 -11.09 2.26 4.14
N ASN A 134 -10.20 2.84 4.93
CA ASN A 134 -9.81 2.34 6.25
C ASN A 134 -9.14 0.95 6.29
N LEU A 135 -8.89 0.31 5.15
CA LEU A 135 -8.12 -0.95 5.06
C LEU A 135 -6.60 -0.72 5.08
N GLY A 136 -6.18 0.53 5.28
CA GLY A 136 -4.77 0.93 5.37
C GLY A 136 -4.04 0.97 4.02
N ILE A 137 -4.75 0.97 2.90
CA ILE A 137 -4.19 1.05 1.55
C ILE A 137 -3.48 2.38 1.34
N GLY A 138 -4.14 3.49 1.67
CA GLY A 138 -3.54 4.84 1.59
C GLY A 138 -2.30 4.98 2.49
N THR A 139 -2.35 4.45 3.72
CA THR A 139 -1.20 4.46 4.65
C THR A 139 -0.01 3.68 4.08
N ALA A 140 -0.24 2.54 3.44
CA ALA A 140 0.83 1.78 2.79
C ALA A 140 1.42 2.58 1.62
N GLY A 141 0.58 3.24 0.81
CA GLY A 141 1.02 4.13 -0.26
C GLY A 141 1.89 5.28 0.25
N ILE A 142 1.49 5.95 1.34
CA ILE A 142 2.30 7.00 1.97
C ILE A 142 3.66 6.48 2.45
N ASN A 143 3.72 5.27 3.00
CA ASN A 143 5.00 4.68 3.42
C ASN A 143 5.93 4.43 2.22
N ILE A 144 5.38 4.01 1.09
CA ILE A 144 6.14 3.85 -0.17
C ILE A 144 6.63 5.22 -0.66
N ILE A 145 5.80 6.28 -0.60
CA ILE A 145 6.20 7.64 -0.95
C ILE A 145 7.38 8.12 -0.07
N LYS A 146 7.32 7.87 1.24
CA LYS A 146 8.39 8.23 2.17
C LYS A 146 9.69 7.49 1.85
N GLU A 147 9.60 6.21 1.52
CA GLU A 147 10.77 5.43 1.15
C GLU A 147 11.38 5.92 -0.17
N LEU A 148 10.56 6.19 -1.18
CA LEU A 148 11.01 6.78 -2.43
C LEU A 148 11.72 8.14 -2.20
N ALA A 149 11.16 8.99 -1.34
CA ALA A 149 11.76 10.30 -1.04
C ALA A 149 13.14 10.16 -0.38
N ARG A 150 13.32 9.15 0.51
CA ARG A 150 14.64 8.84 1.09
C ARG A 150 15.63 8.38 0.02
N GLN A 151 15.22 7.47 -0.87
CA GLN A 151 16.07 6.98 -1.97
C GLN A 151 16.47 8.10 -2.92
N LEU A 152 15.60 9.08 -3.15
CA LEU A 152 15.88 10.26 -3.96
C LEU A 152 16.67 11.34 -3.20
N ASN A 153 17.00 11.12 -1.93
CA ASN A 153 17.65 12.08 -1.03
C ASN A 153 16.89 13.43 -0.96
N CYS A 154 15.56 13.35 -0.86
CA CYS A 154 14.74 14.54 -0.64
C CYS A 154 14.86 15.00 0.82
N SER A 155 14.77 16.29 1.06
CA SER A 155 14.72 16.87 2.41
C SER A 155 13.30 17.00 2.93
N GLU A 156 12.32 16.99 2.04
CA GLU A 156 10.92 17.23 2.37
C GLU A 156 9.99 16.54 1.38
N ILE A 157 8.86 16.03 1.90
CA ILE A 157 7.69 15.70 1.10
C ILE A 157 6.63 16.75 1.41
N TYR A 158 5.95 17.27 0.41
CA TYR A 158 4.88 18.24 0.58
C TYR A 158 3.74 18.01 -0.41
N GLY A 159 2.61 18.62 -0.19
CA GLY A 159 1.44 18.55 -1.06
C GLY A 159 0.29 19.39 -0.51
N HIS A 160 -0.86 19.27 -1.15
CA HIS A 160 -2.08 19.92 -0.73
C HIS A 160 -3.18 18.89 -0.49
N ARG A 161 -3.94 19.06 0.60
CA ARG A 161 -5.14 18.30 0.86
C ARG A 161 -6.22 18.74 -0.14
N ARG A 162 -6.70 17.78 -0.92
CA ARG A 162 -7.80 18.01 -1.87
C ARG A 162 -8.79 16.86 -1.73
N PRO A 163 -9.86 17.04 -0.93
CA PRO A 163 -10.87 16.00 -0.79
C PRO A 163 -11.55 15.78 -2.14
N LEU A 164 -11.54 14.52 -2.61
CA LEU A 164 -12.28 14.12 -3.81
C LEU A 164 -13.73 13.81 -3.44
N ASP A 165 -13.94 13.05 -2.36
CA ASP A 165 -15.24 12.54 -1.93
C ASP A 165 -15.43 12.54 -0.40
N GLY A 166 -14.43 12.96 0.37
CA GLY A 166 -14.45 12.97 1.82
C GLY A 166 -14.55 14.40 2.39
N THR A 167 -14.59 14.48 3.71
CA THR A 167 -14.45 15.76 4.40
C THR A 167 -12.97 16.12 4.56
N ASP A 168 -12.64 17.40 4.57
CA ASP A 168 -11.27 17.85 4.88
C ASP A 168 -10.81 17.32 6.26
N ALA A 169 -11.72 17.21 7.23
CA ALA A 169 -11.44 16.66 8.55
C ALA A 169 -10.94 15.20 8.54
N GLU A 170 -11.40 14.37 7.58
CA GLU A 170 -10.90 12.99 7.44
C GLU A 170 -9.49 12.97 6.87
N LEU A 171 -9.19 13.84 5.90
CA LEU A 171 -7.85 14.00 5.34
C LEU A 171 -6.87 14.56 6.38
N VAL A 172 -7.29 15.53 7.20
CA VAL A 172 -6.50 16.04 8.31
C VAL A 172 -6.08 14.91 9.24
N LYS A 173 -7.03 14.08 9.70
CA LYS A 173 -6.74 12.92 10.57
C LYS A 173 -5.84 11.89 9.89
N PHE A 174 -6.03 11.66 8.59
CA PHE A 174 -5.21 10.71 7.83
C PHE A 174 -3.75 11.16 7.75
N TYR A 175 -3.50 12.42 7.36
CA TYR A 175 -2.15 12.95 7.22
C TYR A 175 -1.46 13.13 8.57
N ASP A 176 -2.18 13.54 9.62
CA ASP A 176 -1.68 13.58 10.99
C ASP A 176 -1.23 12.19 11.46
N LYS A 177 -2.10 11.17 11.33
CA LYS A 177 -1.77 9.78 11.64
C LYS A 177 -0.56 9.24 10.85
N THR A 178 -0.34 9.75 9.66
CA THR A 178 0.82 9.40 8.83
C THR A 178 2.03 10.31 9.09
N GLY A 179 1.97 11.20 10.07
CA GLY A 179 3.09 12.02 10.57
C GLY A 179 3.42 13.23 9.70
N PHE A 180 2.46 13.73 8.91
CA PHE A 180 2.62 14.99 8.20
C PHE A 180 2.24 16.16 9.11
N GLU A 181 3.08 17.20 9.10
CA GLU A 181 2.75 18.50 9.68
C GLU A 181 1.71 19.20 8.80
N GLN A 182 0.73 19.83 9.42
CA GLN A 182 -0.34 20.56 8.75
C GLN A 182 -0.41 21.98 9.35
N PRO A 183 0.14 23.00 8.67
CA PRO A 183 0.07 24.38 9.16
C PRO A 183 -1.39 24.83 9.37
N GLU A 184 -1.65 25.59 10.42
CA GLU A 184 -2.95 26.21 10.67
C GLU A 184 -3.37 27.07 9.48
N ASP A 185 -4.65 27.08 9.17
CA ASP A 185 -5.26 27.85 8.07
C ASP A 185 -4.71 27.53 6.66
N SER A 186 -4.12 26.34 6.47
CA SER A 186 -3.56 25.90 5.19
C SER A 186 -4.03 24.49 4.83
N ASP A 187 -4.26 24.26 3.55
CA ASP A 187 -4.46 22.93 2.98
C ASP A 187 -3.14 22.18 2.75
N MET A 188 -2.01 22.82 3.04
CA MET A 188 -0.68 22.25 2.84
C MET A 188 -0.38 21.15 3.84
N ILE A 189 0.29 20.09 3.36
CA ILE A 189 0.87 19.02 4.18
C ILE A 189 2.38 18.99 3.97
N ARG A 190 3.15 18.71 5.02
CA ARG A 190 4.61 18.60 4.98
C ARG A 190 5.12 17.45 5.82
N TYR A 191 6.15 16.79 5.33
CA TYR A 191 6.88 15.76 6.06
C TYR A 191 8.39 15.98 5.85
N LYS A 192 9.13 16.25 6.93
CA LYS A 192 10.59 16.38 6.91
C LYS A 192 11.23 15.01 7.01
N LEU A 193 12.24 14.76 6.20
CA LEU A 193 13.00 13.51 6.12
C LEU A 193 14.28 13.56 6.92
#